data_59425713a971ef35625f878194e25011
#
_entry.id   59425713a971ef35625f878194e25011
#
_cell.length_a   1.000
_cell.length_b   1.000
_cell.length_c   1.000
_cell.angle_alpha   90.00
_cell.angle_beta   90.00
_cell.angle_gamma   90.00
#
_symmetry.space_group_name_H-M   'P 1'
#
loop_
_entity.id
_entity.type
_entity.pdbx_description
1 polymer ?
#
loop_
_entity_poly.entity_id
_entity_poly.type
_entity_poly.pdbx_seq_one_letter_code
_entity_poly.pdbx_strand_id
1 'polypeptide(L)'
;MKPTPTTAFAPGAGAVTAVLDTASVRETNASLTASAVETSASLTARVEEFARRAPAITAAHWQRVHARCAPIDPAIGELITEARASDGGKHMRPRLVAAAFLGLGGTDDALLAEVAGAQQLLHLGLCMHDDIIDGDRVRHGVPNLIARYADAGLRAGLSERAAERQALTAGVLAGDLALNAANLALLGAPAPAAVQQRLAAEASAALELTIAGELLDVRSELVGPGDSSPLLVAELKTAVYSVALPLRLGAIASGGASPAELTCLQQIGIAFGIAYQLADDELGLFGTAAATGKSVLSDVRQGKRTEHVRLAYGRAGAAERSVLEATLGAVAASEADVDAVRDIVARTGAREAVSRTIDEHVARGIRLAEAGLPARLAGYLTDLARSLRGRTS
;
A
#
# COMPACT_ATOMS: atom_id res chain seq x y z
N MET A 1 -63.96 -18.63 4.24
CA MET A 1 -64.54 -17.32 3.91
C MET A 1 -63.84 -16.76 2.70
N LYS A 2 -64.60 -16.35 1.71
CA LYS A 2 -64.19 -16.01 0.32
C LYS A 2 -63.30 -14.75 0.25
N PRO A 3 -62.47 -14.63 -0.78
CA PRO A 3 -61.71 -13.43 -1.09
C PRO A 3 -62.55 -12.45 -1.90
N THR A 4 -62.28 -11.15 -1.80
CA THR A 4 -62.84 -10.06 -2.62
C THR A 4 -61.75 -9.33 -3.41
N PRO A 5 -62.07 -8.61 -4.47
CA PRO A 5 -61.41 -8.76 -5.75
C PRO A 5 -60.50 -7.59 -6.14
N THR A 6 -59.60 -7.92 -7.05
CA THR A 6 -58.74 -7.09 -7.88
C THR A 6 -59.50 -5.99 -8.64
N THR A 7 -58.99 -4.77 -8.63
CA THR A 7 -59.31 -3.74 -9.62
C THR A 7 -58.10 -3.47 -10.50
N ALA A 8 -58.25 -3.84 -11.76
CA ALA A 8 -57.31 -3.52 -12.86
C ALA A 8 -57.48 -2.05 -13.27
N PHE A 9 -56.38 -1.35 -13.51
CA PHE A 9 -56.37 -0.10 -14.28
C PHE A 9 -55.56 -0.30 -15.56
N ALA A 10 -56.15 0.00 -16.67
CA ALA A 10 -55.65 -0.15 -18.02
C ALA A 10 -54.74 1.04 -18.42
N PRO A 11 -53.89 0.87 -19.49
CA PRO A 11 -52.84 1.79 -19.80
C PRO A 11 -53.30 2.96 -20.68
N GLY A 12 -52.86 4.17 -20.33
CA GLY A 12 -52.92 5.34 -21.20
C GLY A 12 -51.61 5.46 -22.02
N ALA A 13 -51.70 5.25 -23.32
CA ALA A 13 -50.67 5.55 -24.28
C ALA A 13 -50.52 7.04 -24.50
N GLY A 14 -49.32 7.59 -24.29
CA GLY A 14 -48.92 8.92 -24.67
C GLY A 14 -47.45 8.93 -25.02
N ALA A 15 -47.12 8.56 -26.27
CA ALA A 15 -45.78 8.66 -26.81
C ALA A 15 -45.44 10.15 -27.03
N VAL A 16 -44.55 10.69 -26.21
CA VAL A 16 -43.78 11.91 -26.54
C VAL A 16 -42.36 11.49 -26.86
N THR A 17 -42.09 11.36 -28.14
CA THR A 17 -40.75 11.18 -28.70
C THR A 17 -40.02 12.53 -28.61
N ALA A 18 -39.34 12.78 -27.49
CA ALA A 18 -38.36 13.86 -27.44
C ALA A 18 -37.11 13.37 -28.17
N VAL A 19 -36.89 13.89 -29.37
CA VAL A 19 -35.63 13.79 -30.09
C VAL A 19 -34.61 14.57 -29.24
N LEU A 20 -33.82 13.84 -28.41
CA LEU A 20 -32.69 14.41 -27.72
C LEU A 20 -31.62 14.74 -28.78
N ASP A 21 -31.36 16.02 -28.95
CA ASP A 21 -30.28 16.52 -29.82
C ASP A 21 -28.93 15.96 -29.37
N THR A 22 -28.41 15.01 -30.16
CA THR A 22 -27.14 14.31 -29.88
C THR A 22 -25.93 15.25 -29.88
N ALA A 23 -26.04 16.45 -30.42
CA ALA A 23 -25.02 17.49 -30.36
C ALA A 23 -24.92 18.12 -28.97
N SER A 24 -26.08 18.45 -28.35
CA SER A 24 -26.15 19.00 -26.99
C SER A 24 -25.62 18.04 -25.92
N VAL A 25 -25.88 16.75 -26.06
CA VAL A 25 -25.34 15.71 -25.12
C VAL A 25 -23.82 15.56 -25.28
N ARG A 26 -23.29 15.69 -26.49
CA ARG A 26 -21.83 15.62 -26.73
C ARG A 26 -21.12 16.88 -26.21
N GLU A 27 -21.68 18.07 -26.38
CA GLU A 27 -21.11 19.31 -25.84
C GLU A 27 -21.16 19.33 -24.30
N THR A 28 -22.25 18.86 -23.69
CA THR A 28 -22.37 18.76 -22.23
C THR A 28 -21.37 17.75 -21.66
N ASN A 29 -21.20 16.60 -22.30
CA ASN A 29 -20.20 15.59 -21.87
C ASN A 29 -18.76 16.09 -22.09
N ALA A 30 -18.48 16.80 -23.18
CA ALA A 30 -17.15 17.38 -23.41
C ALA A 30 -16.84 18.50 -22.40
N SER A 31 -17.81 19.33 -22.05
CA SER A 31 -17.67 20.38 -21.02
C SER A 31 -17.47 19.78 -19.62
N LEU A 32 -18.23 18.72 -19.27
CA LEU A 32 -18.08 18.01 -17.98
C LEU A 32 -16.73 17.30 -17.88
N THR A 33 -16.24 16.70 -18.96
CA THR A 33 -14.92 16.04 -18.97
C THR A 33 -13.78 17.07 -18.92
N ALA A 34 -13.86 18.19 -19.61
CA ALA A 34 -12.88 19.27 -19.54
C ALA A 34 -12.83 19.90 -18.14
N SER A 35 -13.98 20.16 -17.52
CA SER A 35 -14.06 20.68 -16.14
C SER A 35 -13.54 19.68 -15.12
N ALA A 36 -13.82 18.36 -15.28
CA ALA A 36 -13.31 17.33 -14.39
C ALA A 36 -11.78 17.16 -14.50
N VAL A 37 -11.22 17.26 -15.70
CA VAL A 37 -9.78 17.20 -15.96
C VAL A 37 -9.06 18.40 -15.35
N GLU A 38 -9.57 19.61 -15.53
CA GLU A 38 -9.02 20.83 -14.94
C GLU A 38 -9.04 20.76 -13.40
N THR A 39 -10.10 20.26 -12.81
CA THR A 39 -10.22 20.09 -11.35
C THR A 39 -9.29 19.00 -10.81
N SER A 40 -9.08 17.90 -11.54
CA SER A 40 -8.12 16.85 -11.20
C SER A 40 -6.68 17.36 -11.27
N ALA A 41 -6.30 18.10 -12.30
CA ALA A 41 -4.97 18.70 -12.43
C ALA A 41 -4.66 19.68 -11.28
N SER A 42 -5.64 20.46 -10.83
CA SER A 42 -5.50 21.36 -9.67
C SER A 42 -5.27 20.57 -8.37
N LEU A 43 -6.01 19.47 -8.15
CA LEU A 43 -5.79 18.58 -7.00
C LEU A 43 -4.41 17.95 -7.05
N THR A 44 -3.99 17.45 -8.22
CA THR A 44 -2.66 16.84 -8.41
C THR A 44 -1.55 17.84 -8.04
N ALA A 45 -1.62 19.09 -8.50
CA ALA A 45 -0.64 20.11 -8.16
C ALA A 45 -0.55 20.36 -6.65
N ARG A 46 -1.68 20.44 -5.96
CA ARG A 46 -1.73 20.61 -4.50
C ARG A 46 -1.17 19.40 -3.74
N VAL A 47 -1.48 18.18 -4.19
CA VAL A 47 -0.92 16.95 -3.61
C VAL A 47 0.59 16.89 -3.81
N GLU A 48 1.09 17.27 -4.99
CA GLU A 48 2.53 17.32 -5.26
C GLU A 48 3.24 18.39 -4.44
N GLU A 49 2.62 19.55 -4.23
CA GLU A 49 3.14 20.57 -3.32
C GLU A 49 3.24 20.06 -1.89
N PHE A 50 2.18 19.42 -1.40
CA PHE A 50 2.20 18.79 -0.07
C PHE A 50 3.26 17.70 0.05
N ALA A 51 3.38 16.84 -0.97
CA ALA A 51 4.33 15.73 -0.98
C ALA A 51 5.79 16.17 -0.88
N ARG A 52 6.13 17.34 -1.42
CA ARG A 52 7.49 17.92 -1.23
C ARG A 52 7.81 18.25 0.22
N ARG A 53 6.78 18.45 1.07
CA ARG A 53 6.92 18.72 2.50
C ARG A 53 6.93 17.46 3.35
N ALA A 54 6.52 16.30 2.81
CA ALA A 54 6.39 15.05 3.58
C ALA A 54 7.66 14.65 4.35
N PRO A 55 8.89 14.73 3.79
CA PRO A 55 10.10 14.43 4.55
C PRO A 55 10.31 15.34 5.77
N ALA A 56 10.01 16.63 5.62
CA ALA A 56 10.13 17.58 6.72
C ALA A 56 9.06 17.35 7.80
N ILE A 57 7.85 16.97 7.40
CA ILE A 57 6.76 16.61 8.30
C ILE A 57 7.16 15.37 9.12
N THR A 58 7.62 14.30 8.49
CA THR A 58 8.08 13.09 9.19
C THR A 58 9.26 13.39 10.10
N ALA A 59 10.21 14.21 9.67
CA ALA A 59 11.33 14.65 10.48
C ALA A 59 10.91 15.40 11.74
N ALA A 60 9.88 16.25 11.66
CA ALA A 60 9.33 16.95 12.82
C ALA A 60 8.70 15.99 13.84
N HIS A 61 8.03 14.93 13.41
CA HIS A 61 7.55 13.87 14.30
C HIS A 61 8.71 13.18 15.03
N TRP A 62 9.75 12.77 14.31
CA TRP A 62 10.95 12.18 14.91
C TRP A 62 11.66 13.12 15.87
N GLN A 63 11.68 14.44 15.60
CA GLN A 63 12.22 15.43 16.53
C GLN A 63 11.42 15.47 17.84
N ARG A 64 10.09 15.34 17.81
CA ARG A 64 9.26 15.24 19.01
C ARG A 64 9.56 13.98 19.82
N VAL A 65 9.77 12.84 19.16
CA VAL A 65 10.20 11.60 19.83
C VAL A 65 11.58 11.78 20.45
N HIS A 66 12.53 12.34 19.71
CA HIS A 66 13.88 12.61 20.18
C HIS A 66 13.89 13.52 21.41
N ALA A 67 13.13 14.62 21.38
CA ALA A 67 13.06 15.55 22.51
C ALA A 67 12.54 14.91 23.80
N ARG A 68 11.65 13.91 23.70
CA ARG A 68 11.12 13.19 24.87
C ARG A 68 12.05 12.11 25.39
N CYS A 69 12.77 11.41 24.52
CA CYS A 69 13.45 10.15 24.85
C CYS A 69 14.97 10.28 24.93
N ALA A 70 15.59 11.10 24.09
CA ALA A 70 17.06 11.26 24.08
C ALA A 70 17.66 11.77 25.40
N PRO A 71 16.96 12.59 26.21
CA PRO A 71 17.50 12.99 27.52
C PRO A 71 17.64 11.85 28.54
N ILE A 72 17.02 10.69 28.26
CA ILE A 72 17.12 9.52 29.14
C ILE A 72 18.49 8.87 29.04
N ASP A 73 18.97 8.66 27.81
CA ASP A 73 20.28 8.06 27.51
C ASP A 73 20.69 8.38 26.06
N PRO A 74 21.97 8.71 25.78
CA PRO A 74 22.46 8.97 24.42
C PRO A 74 22.15 7.87 23.40
N ALA A 75 22.18 6.59 23.80
CA ALA A 75 21.90 5.46 22.93
C ALA A 75 20.47 5.51 22.34
N ILE A 76 19.50 6.08 23.09
CA ILE A 76 18.13 6.27 22.62
C ILE A 76 18.11 7.36 21.53
N GLY A 77 18.89 8.44 21.71
CA GLY A 77 19.04 9.49 20.71
C GLY A 77 19.66 8.98 19.40
N GLU A 78 20.65 8.10 19.50
CA GLU A 78 21.26 7.42 18.35
C GLU A 78 20.26 6.54 17.62
N LEU A 79 19.49 5.71 18.35
CA LEU A 79 18.46 4.86 17.77
C LEU A 79 17.41 5.68 16.99
N ILE A 80 16.94 6.77 17.55
CA ILE A 80 15.95 7.65 16.91
C ILE A 80 16.56 8.31 15.65
N THR A 81 17.83 8.70 15.70
CA THR A 81 18.54 9.29 14.56
C THR A 81 18.64 8.29 13.41
N GLU A 82 19.01 7.05 13.71
CA GLU A 82 19.09 5.98 12.73
C GLU A 82 17.72 5.56 12.19
N ALA A 83 16.68 5.52 13.04
CA ALA A 83 15.30 5.27 12.61
C ALA A 83 14.81 6.36 11.64
N ARG A 84 15.07 7.63 11.95
CA ARG A 84 14.77 8.77 11.06
C ARG A 84 15.49 8.66 9.72
N ALA A 85 16.75 8.22 9.70
CA ALA A 85 17.53 8.06 8.48
C ALA A 85 16.98 6.95 7.56
N SER A 86 16.05 6.13 8.02
CA SER A 86 15.35 5.12 7.22
C SER A 86 14.17 5.69 6.43
N ASP A 87 13.79 6.97 6.66
CA ASP A 87 12.74 7.63 5.87
C ASP A 87 13.24 7.89 4.44
N GLY A 88 12.44 7.50 3.46
CA GLY A 88 12.82 7.63 2.06
C GLY A 88 11.70 7.22 1.10
N GLY A 89 12.08 7.07 -0.16
CA GLY A 89 11.15 6.67 -1.21
C GLY A 89 10.28 7.83 -1.73
N LYS A 90 9.15 7.47 -2.35
CA LYS A 90 8.27 8.43 -3.07
C LYS A 90 7.18 9.06 -2.19
N HIS A 91 7.12 8.74 -0.89
CA HIS A 91 6.10 9.20 0.05
C HIS A 91 4.66 9.04 -0.47
N MET A 92 4.36 7.87 -1.06
CA MET A 92 3.06 7.59 -1.69
C MET A 92 1.92 7.68 -0.67
N ARG A 93 2.13 7.20 0.56
CA ARG A 93 1.09 7.17 1.59
C ARG A 93 0.69 8.57 2.06
N PRO A 94 1.61 9.49 2.40
CA PRO A 94 1.30 10.90 2.60
C PRO A 94 0.56 11.55 1.42
N ARG A 95 0.89 11.19 0.17
CA ARG A 95 0.17 11.67 -1.03
C ARG A 95 -1.28 11.20 -1.06
N LEU A 96 -1.54 9.94 -0.69
CA LEU A 96 -2.90 9.38 -0.64
C LEU A 96 -3.74 10.04 0.46
N VAL A 97 -3.14 10.32 1.64
CA VAL A 97 -3.79 11.10 2.70
C VAL A 97 -4.16 12.48 2.17
N ALA A 98 -3.20 13.18 1.55
CA ALA A 98 -3.43 14.53 1.00
C ALA A 98 -4.48 14.53 -0.11
N ALA A 99 -4.45 13.54 -1.00
CA ALA A 99 -5.42 13.43 -2.09
C ALA A 99 -6.86 13.28 -1.58
N ALA A 100 -7.09 12.38 -0.61
CA ALA A 100 -8.41 12.19 -0.02
C ALA A 100 -8.83 13.41 0.81
N PHE A 101 -7.95 13.96 1.64
CA PHE A 101 -8.21 15.15 2.45
C PHE A 101 -8.60 16.36 1.58
N LEU A 102 -7.75 16.74 0.65
CA LEU A 102 -7.96 17.89 -0.24
C LEU A 102 -9.10 17.63 -1.24
N GLY A 103 -9.18 16.39 -1.74
CA GLY A 103 -10.21 15.96 -2.68
C GLY A 103 -11.63 15.99 -2.10
N LEU A 104 -11.78 15.83 -0.79
CA LEU A 104 -13.05 15.91 -0.06
C LEU A 104 -13.25 17.27 0.64
N GLY A 105 -12.45 18.28 0.32
CA GLY A 105 -12.66 19.66 0.76
C GLY A 105 -11.99 20.04 2.08
N GLY A 106 -11.09 19.22 2.60
CA GLY A 106 -10.27 19.56 3.77
C GLY A 106 -9.39 20.78 3.51
N THR A 107 -9.24 21.64 4.52
CA THR A 107 -8.51 22.92 4.42
C THR A 107 -7.50 23.15 5.56
N ASP A 108 -7.57 22.36 6.63
CA ASP A 108 -6.64 22.51 7.77
C ASP A 108 -5.30 21.83 7.46
N ASP A 109 -4.30 22.63 7.09
CA ASP A 109 -2.97 22.15 6.71
C ASP A 109 -2.21 21.53 7.89
N ALA A 110 -2.46 21.99 9.13
CA ALA A 110 -1.83 21.43 10.32
C ALA A 110 -2.38 20.02 10.61
N LEU A 111 -3.70 19.82 10.50
CA LEU A 111 -4.33 18.51 10.63
C LEU A 111 -3.86 17.56 9.53
N LEU A 112 -3.81 18.02 8.29
CA LEU A 112 -3.28 17.21 7.17
C LEU A 112 -1.85 16.77 7.43
N ALA A 113 -0.97 17.66 7.89
CA ALA A 113 0.42 17.34 8.19
C ALA A 113 0.54 16.30 9.30
N GLU A 114 -0.22 16.42 10.40
CA GLU A 114 -0.20 15.43 11.49
C GLU A 114 -0.65 14.06 11.01
N VAL A 115 -1.77 13.96 10.28
CA VAL A 115 -2.32 12.68 9.81
C VAL A 115 -1.41 12.03 8.75
N ALA A 116 -0.87 12.80 7.82
CA ALA A 116 0.04 12.29 6.81
C ALA A 116 1.39 11.85 7.41
N GLY A 117 1.91 12.59 8.39
CA GLY A 117 3.11 12.22 9.13
C GLY A 117 2.91 10.95 9.97
N ALA A 118 1.76 10.81 10.62
CA ALA A 118 1.40 9.60 11.34
C ALA A 118 1.36 8.38 10.42
N GLN A 119 0.76 8.50 9.23
CA GLN A 119 0.74 7.43 8.23
C GLN A 119 2.13 7.04 7.74
N GLN A 120 3.05 8.01 7.58
CA GLN A 120 4.43 7.73 7.20
C GLN A 120 5.20 7.03 8.33
N LEU A 121 5.02 7.46 9.59
CA LEU A 121 5.62 6.79 10.74
C LEU A 121 5.13 5.35 10.90
N LEU A 122 3.83 5.10 10.73
CA LEU A 122 3.26 3.75 10.74
C LEU A 122 3.94 2.88 9.67
N HIS A 123 4.09 3.42 8.45
CA HIS A 123 4.80 2.71 7.39
C HIS A 123 6.25 2.41 7.74
N LEU A 124 6.98 3.37 8.29
CA LEU A 124 8.39 3.17 8.68
C LEU A 124 8.52 2.10 9.75
N GLY A 125 7.64 2.09 10.75
CA GLY A 125 7.62 1.04 11.78
C GLY A 125 7.41 -0.35 11.21
N LEU A 126 6.41 -0.50 10.32
CA LEU A 126 6.16 -1.77 9.64
C LEU A 126 7.33 -2.20 8.77
N CYS A 127 7.98 -1.28 8.05
CA CYS A 127 9.17 -1.60 7.25
C CYS A 127 10.35 -2.05 8.10
N MET A 128 10.56 -1.47 9.29
CA MET A 128 11.64 -1.88 10.20
C MET A 128 11.41 -3.28 10.74
N HIS A 129 10.17 -3.65 11.03
CA HIS A 129 9.82 -5.01 11.44
C HIS A 129 9.92 -6.01 10.26
N ASP A 130 9.42 -5.65 9.09
CA ASP A 130 9.50 -6.42 7.85
C ASP A 130 10.97 -6.74 7.47
N ASP A 131 11.87 -5.74 7.55
CA ASP A 131 13.32 -5.94 7.32
C ASP A 131 13.94 -7.01 8.25
N ILE A 132 13.44 -7.13 9.49
CA ILE A 132 13.86 -8.17 10.44
C ILE A 132 13.31 -9.53 10.04
N ILE A 133 12.03 -9.59 9.73
CA ILE A 133 11.30 -10.81 9.40
C ILE A 133 11.87 -11.42 8.11
N ASP A 134 12.05 -10.60 7.08
CA ASP A 134 12.57 -11.01 5.77
C ASP A 134 14.12 -11.18 5.76
N GLY A 135 14.81 -10.75 6.83
CA GLY A 135 16.28 -10.76 6.88
C GLY A 135 16.92 -9.77 5.90
N ASP A 136 16.20 -8.75 5.48
CA ASP A 136 16.67 -7.74 4.53
C ASP A 136 17.76 -6.85 5.15
N ARG A 137 18.74 -6.47 4.33
CA ARG A 137 19.84 -5.58 4.73
C ARG A 137 19.90 -4.29 3.92
N VAL A 138 19.09 -4.20 2.87
CA VAL A 138 19.05 -3.06 1.94
C VAL A 138 17.61 -2.63 1.73
N ARG A 139 17.34 -1.32 1.82
CA ARG A 139 16.08 -0.71 1.48
C ARG A 139 16.31 0.55 0.64
N HIS A 140 15.58 0.70 -0.46
CA HIS A 140 15.79 1.80 -1.42
C HIS A 140 17.24 1.91 -1.97
N GLY A 141 17.94 0.77 -2.12
CA GLY A 141 19.31 0.74 -2.64
C GLY A 141 20.40 1.14 -1.64
N VAL A 142 20.05 1.37 -0.38
CA VAL A 142 20.99 1.71 0.70
C VAL A 142 20.88 0.75 1.88
N PRO A 143 21.95 0.56 2.70
CA PRO A 143 21.88 -0.24 3.91
C PRO A 143 20.74 0.23 4.82
N ASN A 144 19.87 -0.70 5.25
CA ASN A 144 18.78 -0.41 6.16
C ASN A 144 19.28 -0.23 7.61
N LEU A 145 18.40 0.05 8.56
CA LEU A 145 18.75 0.27 9.97
C LEU A 145 19.50 -0.91 10.56
N ILE A 146 19.06 -2.14 10.26
CA ILE A 146 19.66 -3.38 10.79
C ILE A 146 21.09 -3.53 10.30
N ALA A 147 21.32 -3.32 8.99
CA ALA A 147 22.68 -3.38 8.42
C ALA A 147 23.60 -2.33 9.05
N ARG A 148 23.12 -1.08 9.18
CA ARG A 148 23.94 -0.01 9.78
C ARG A 148 24.30 -0.29 11.24
N TYR A 149 23.38 -0.84 12.05
CA TYR A 149 23.65 -1.22 13.44
C TYR A 149 24.61 -2.40 13.55
N ALA A 150 24.46 -3.43 12.70
CA ALA A 150 25.39 -4.55 12.66
C ALA A 150 26.82 -4.09 12.33
N ASP A 151 26.97 -3.27 11.29
CA ASP A 151 28.25 -2.71 10.88
C ASP A 151 28.88 -1.81 11.96
N ALA A 152 28.07 -1.00 12.65
CA ALA A 152 28.54 -0.18 13.77
C ALA A 152 29.03 -1.05 14.93
N GLY A 153 28.30 -2.11 15.28
CA GLY A 153 28.71 -3.06 16.32
C GLY A 153 30.02 -3.77 15.99
N LEU A 154 30.20 -4.21 14.75
CA LEU A 154 31.47 -4.83 14.29
C LEU A 154 32.63 -3.84 14.37
N ARG A 155 32.41 -2.60 13.92
CA ARG A 155 33.46 -1.54 14.05
C ARG A 155 33.80 -1.22 15.50
N ALA A 156 32.86 -1.37 16.42
CA ALA A 156 33.07 -1.22 17.86
C ALA A 156 33.73 -2.43 18.51
N GLY A 157 34.07 -3.49 17.75
CA GLY A 157 34.77 -4.70 18.23
C GLY A 157 33.84 -5.78 18.82
N LEU A 158 32.54 -5.71 18.57
CA LEU A 158 31.62 -6.79 18.95
C LEU A 158 31.86 -8.02 18.07
N SER A 159 31.61 -9.21 18.62
CA SER A 159 31.52 -10.42 17.81
C SER A 159 30.34 -10.34 16.84
N GLU A 160 30.40 -11.04 15.70
CA GLU A 160 29.30 -11.10 14.71
C GLU A 160 27.94 -11.39 15.36
N ARG A 161 27.89 -12.40 16.23
CA ARG A 161 26.67 -12.77 16.96
C ARG A 161 26.16 -11.63 17.85
N ALA A 162 27.05 -10.87 18.50
CA ALA A 162 26.64 -9.78 19.38
C ALA A 162 26.16 -8.58 18.56
N ALA A 163 26.86 -8.25 17.46
CA ALA A 163 26.47 -7.19 16.55
C ALA A 163 25.12 -7.48 15.90
N GLU A 164 24.90 -8.71 15.44
CA GLU A 164 23.62 -9.15 14.88
C GLU A 164 22.47 -9.02 15.89
N ARG A 165 22.66 -9.53 17.11
CA ARG A 165 21.65 -9.41 18.15
C ARG A 165 21.32 -7.94 18.46
N GLN A 166 22.33 -7.08 18.53
CA GLN A 166 22.13 -5.65 18.76
C GLN A 166 21.35 -5.01 17.60
N ALA A 167 21.66 -5.34 16.37
CA ALA A 167 21.00 -4.82 15.18
C ALA A 167 19.52 -5.22 15.11
N LEU A 168 19.20 -6.49 15.35
CA LEU A 168 17.82 -6.97 15.42
C LEU A 168 17.04 -6.29 16.55
N THR A 169 17.66 -6.13 17.72
CA THR A 169 17.05 -5.41 18.86
C THR A 169 16.76 -3.96 18.49
N ALA A 170 17.71 -3.27 17.83
CA ALA A 170 17.52 -1.90 17.37
C ALA A 170 16.35 -1.79 16.38
N GLY A 171 16.22 -2.74 15.45
CA GLY A 171 15.12 -2.77 14.49
C GLY A 171 13.75 -2.91 15.15
N VAL A 172 13.61 -3.85 16.12
CA VAL A 172 12.36 -4.02 16.89
C VAL A 172 12.00 -2.73 17.63
N LEU A 173 12.93 -2.18 18.41
CA LEU A 173 12.68 -1.00 19.24
C LEU A 173 12.41 0.26 18.40
N ALA A 174 13.09 0.42 17.27
CA ALA A 174 12.85 1.54 16.35
C ALA A 174 11.47 1.43 15.69
N GLY A 175 11.06 0.24 15.30
CA GLY A 175 9.73 -0.04 14.77
C GLY A 175 8.63 0.29 15.79
N ASP A 176 8.78 -0.19 17.03
CA ASP A 176 7.85 0.11 18.13
C ASP A 176 7.75 1.62 18.42
N LEU A 177 8.88 2.33 18.42
CA LEU A 177 8.90 3.79 18.59
C LEU A 177 8.15 4.48 17.44
N ALA A 178 8.31 4.03 16.20
CA ALA A 178 7.62 4.60 15.04
C ALA A 178 6.11 4.37 15.11
N LEU A 179 5.67 3.13 15.42
CA LEU A 179 4.24 2.79 15.57
C LEU A 179 3.59 3.58 16.71
N ASN A 180 4.27 3.67 17.87
CA ASN A 180 3.79 4.47 18.99
C ASN A 180 3.72 5.97 18.65
N ALA A 181 4.73 6.50 17.94
CA ALA A 181 4.73 7.89 17.51
C ALA A 181 3.60 8.19 16.51
N ALA A 182 3.29 7.25 15.61
CA ALA A 182 2.15 7.36 14.72
C ALA A 182 0.82 7.47 15.48
N ASN A 183 0.61 6.60 16.46
CA ASN A 183 -0.60 6.61 17.27
C ASN A 183 -0.72 7.91 18.10
N LEU A 184 0.36 8.36 18.72
CA LEU A 184 0.39 9.63 19.46
C LEU A 184 0.12 10.83 18.55
N ALA A 185 0.57 10.83 17.31
CA ALA A 185 0.30 11.88 16.35
C ALA A 185 -1.20 11.95 15.99
N LEU A 186 -1.86 10.81 15.79
CA LEU A 186 -3.31 10.77 15.51
C LEU A 186 -4.14 11.21 16.72
N LEU A 187 -3.77 10.79 17.94
CA LEU A 187 -4.44 11.18 19.18
C LEU A 187 -4.20 12.63 19.55
N GLY A 188 -3.07 13.22 19.15
CA GLY A 188 -2.70 14.61 19.37
C GLY A 188 -2.98 15.53 18.19
N ALA A 189 -3.63 15.05 17.11
CA ALA A 189 -3.93 15.85 15.93
C ALA A 189 -4.83 17.06 16.28
N PRO A 190 -4.67 18.23 15.63
CA PRO A 190 -5.48 19.42 15.90
C PRO A 190 -6.91 19.26 15.36
N ALA A 191 -7.69 18.39 15.99
CA ALA A 191 -9.06 18.03 15.62
C ALA A 191 -9.90 17.76 16.87
N PRO A 192 -11.25 17.78 16.79
CA PRO A 192 -12.12 17.36 17.87
C PRO A 192 -11.81 15.93 18.35
N ALA A 193 -11.93 15.67 19.66
CA ALA A 193 -11.58 14.38 20.26
C ALA A 193 -12.25 13.16 19.55
N ALA A 194 -13.48 13.31 19.08
CA ALA A 194 -14.18 12.26 18.32
C ALA A 194 -13.47 11.93 16.99
N VAL A 195 -12.89 12.93 16.32
CA VAL A 195 -12.11 12.72 15.08
C VAL A 195 -10.78 12.07 15.42
N GLN A 196 -10.07 12.53 16.46
CA GLN A 196 -8.83 11.91 16.91
C GLN A 196 -9.00 10.43 17.26
N GLN A 197 -10.03 10.10 18.05
CA GLN A 197 -10.37 8.71 18.40
C GLN A 197 -10.68 7.86 17.15
N ARG A 198 -11.42 8.41 16.19
CA ARG A 198 -11.75 7.72 14.95
C ARG A 198 -10.51 7.47 14.09
N LEU A 199 -9.63 8.44 13.95
CA LEU A 199 -8.35 8.29 13.22
C LEU A 199 -7.48 7.20 13.85
N ALA A 200 -7.32 7.20 15.18
CA ALA A 200 -6.56 6.20 15.91
C ALA A 200 -7.19 4.80 15.80
N ALA A 201 -8.52 4.69 15.88
CA ALA A 201 -9.22 3.43 15.74
C ALA A 201 -9.07 2.83 14.32
N GLU A 202 -9.17 3.65 13.27
CA GLU A 202 -8.93 3.21 11.89
C GLU A 202 -7.50 2.70 11.69
N ALA A 203 -6.51 3.43 12.21
CA ALA A 203 -5.11 3.03 12.13
C ALA A 203 -4.85 1.72 12.90
N SER A 204 -5.43 1.56 14.10
CA SER A 204 -5.29 0.34 14.90
C SER A 204 -5.91 -0.86 14.22
N ALA A 205 -7.13 -0.74 13.69
CA ALA A 205 -7.81 -1.82 12.97
C ALA A 205 -7.02 -2.24 11.70
N ALA A 206 -6.48 -1.27 10.95
CA ALA A 206 -5.65 -1.55 9.80
C ALA A 206 -4.34 -2.26 10.20
N LEU A 207 -3.72 -1.87 11.32
CA LEU A 207 -2.50 -2.48 11.83
C LEU A 207 -2.74 -3.95 12.24
N GLU A 208 -3.85 -4.25 12.92
CA GLU A 208 -4.23 -5.63 13.28
C GLU A 208 -4.35 -6.53 12.04
N LEU A 209 -5.02 -6.05 10.98
CA LEU A 209 -5.14 -6.78 9.73
C LEU A 209 -3.79 -6.95 9.02
N THR A 210 -2.94 -5.92 9.07
CA THR A 210 -1.60 -5.96 8.46
C THR A 210 -0.70 -6.96 9.16
N ILE A 211 -0.74 -7.03 10.50
CA ILE A 211 -0.02 -8.04 11.29
C ILE A 211 -0.52 -9.45 10.96
N ALA A 212 -1.84 -9.63 10.79
CA ALA A 212 -2.37 -10.92 10.36
C ALA A 212 -1.89 -11.28 8.95
N GLY A 213 -1.84 -10.30 8.03
CA GLY A 213 -1.31 -10.48 6.68
C GLY A 213 0.17 -10.88 6.68
N GLU A 214 0.99 -10.24 7.52
CA GLU A 214 2.40 -10.59 7.72
C GLU A 214 2.57 -12.02 8.21
N LEU A 215 1.82 -12.42 9.22
CA LEU A 215 1.84 -13.79 9.72
C LEU A 215 1.47 -14.82 8.64
N LEU A 216 0.49 -14.50 7.79
CA LEU A 216 0.10 -15.38 6.69
C LEU A 216 1.19 -15.46 5.61
N ASP A 217 1.90 -14.37 5.36
CA ASP A 217 3.02 -14.34 4.42
C ASP A 217 4.14 -15.28 4.87
N VAL A 218 4.64 -15.09 6.09
CA VAL A 218 5.66 -15.96 6.70
C VAL A 218 5.22 -17.43 6.71
N ARG A 219 3.95 -17.72 7.08
CA ARG A 219 3.43 -19.08 7.07
C ARG A 219 3.33 -19.68 5.67
N SER A 220 3.12 -18.85 4.66
CA SER A 220 3.03 -19.32 3.27
C SER A 220 4.33 -19.97 2.78
N GLU A 221 5.47 -19.54 3.30
CA GLU A 221 6.77 -20.13 3.00
C GLU A 221 6.91 -21.58 3.49
N LEU A 222 6.15 -21.95 4.55
CA LEU A 222 6.18 -23.27 5.18
C LEU A 222 5.21 -24.27 4.53
N VAL A 223 4.37 -23.84 3.60
CA VAL A 223 3.39 -24.70 2.92
C VAL A 223 3.73 -24.87 1.44
N GLY A 224 3.12 -25.86 0.80
CA GLY A 224 3.29 -26.06 -0.66
C GLY A 224 2.82 -24.83 -1.45
N PRO A 225 3.43 -24.55 -2.61
CA PRO A 225 3.06 -23.37 -3.41
C PRO A 225 1.59 -23.32 -3.81
N GLY A 226 0.91 -24.47 -3.91
CA GLY A 226 -0.51 -24.57 -4.23
C GLY A 226 -1.45 -24.29 -3.04
N ASP A 227 -0.96 -24.32 -1.83
CA ASP A 227 -1.77 -24.21 -0.59
C ASP A 227 -1.73 -22.79 0.01
N SER A 228 -0.99 -21.87 -0.62
CA SER A 228 -0.91 -20.48 -0.19
C SER A 228 -2.07 -19.63 -0.72
N SER A 229 -2.30 -18.49 -0.08
CA SER A 229 -3.35 -17.52 -0.46
C SER A 229 -2.74 -16.13 -0.74
N PRO A 230 -1.93 -15.95 -1.81
CA PRO A 230 -1.18 -14.72 -2.05
C PRO A 230 -2.05 -13.48 -2.20
N LEU A 231 -3.26 -13.61 -2.77
CA LEU A 231 -4.20 -12.49 -2.88
C LEU A 231 -4.70 -12.02 -1.53
N LEU A 232 -4.94 -12.93 -0.57
CA LEU A 232 -5.29 -12.57 0.79
C LEU A 232 -4.11 -11.90 1.51
N VAL A 233 -2.89 -12.38 1.31
CA VAL A 233 -1.67 -11.74 1.81
C VAL A 233 -1.53 -10.33 1.23
N ALA A 234 -1.66 -10.16 -0.09
CA ALA A 234 -1.61 -8.86 -0.75
C ALA A 234 -2.68 -7.89 -0.22
N GLU A 235 -3.89 -8.38 0.07
CA GLU A 235 -4.95 -7.58 0.67
C GLU A 235 -4.56 -7.13 2.08
N LEU A 236 -4.25 -8.07 2.98
CA LEU A 236 -4.05 -7.80 4.40
C LEU A 236 -2.70 -7.12 4.68
N LYS A 237 -1.59 -7.69 4.16
CA LYS A 237 -0.23 -7.17 4.40
C LYS A 237 0.01 -5.83 3.73
N THR A 238 -0.56 -5.62 2.52
CA THR A 238 -0.23 -4.43 1.71
C THR A 238 -1.40 -3.49 1.49
N ALA A 239 -2.52 -3.96 0.92
CA ALA A 239 -3.59 -3.08 0.44
C ALA A 239 -4.27 -2.30 1.59
N VAL A 240 -4.50 -2.95 2.71
CA VAL A 240 -5.15 -2.36 3.88
C VAL A 240 -4.40 -1.13 4.39
N TYR A 241 -3.10 -1.27 4.75
CA TYR A 241 -2.38 -0.16 5.38
C TYR A 241 -1.74 0.81 4.39
N SER A 242 -1.40 0.32 3.18
CA SER A 242 -0.63 1.12 2.21
C SER A 242 -1.49 2.00 1.32
N VAL A 243 -2.75 1.61 1.06
CA VAL A 243 -3.63 2.35 0.15
C VAL A 243 -4.98 2.67 0.79
N ALA A 244 -5.68 1.69 1.37
CA ALA A 244 -6.99 1.93 1.94
C ALA A 244 -6.92 2.85 3.17
N LEU A 245 -6.04 2.57 4.12
CA LEU A 245 -5.90 3.38 5.33
C LEU A 245 -5.58 4.84 5.04
N PRO A 246 -4.52 5.20 4.25
CA PRO A 246 -4.23 6.61 4.01
C PRO A 246 -5.38 7.36 3.33
N LEU A 247 -6.11 6.74 2.40
CA LEU A 247 -7.31 7.34 1.80
C LEU A 247 -8.40 7.59 2.84
N ARG A 248 -8.65 6.64 3.73
CA ARG A 248 -9.65 6.77 4.80
C ARG A 248 -9.26 7.80 5.85
N LEU A 249 -7.98 7.81 6.28
CA LEU A 249 -7.49 8.81 7.22
C LEU A 249 -7.63 10.23 6.67
N GLY A 250 -7.24 10.45 5.41
CA GLY A 250 -7.44 11.74 4.74
C GLY A 250 -8.91 12.14 4.64
N ALA A 251 -9.78 11.20 4.31
CA ALA A 251 -11.23 11.42 4.23
C ALA A 251 -11.85 11.76 5.60
N ILE A 252 -11.49 11.04 6.66
CA ILE A 252 -11.96 11.32 8.02
C ILE A 252 -11.49 12.70 8.48
N ALA A 253 -10.22 13.02 8.25
CA ALA A 253 -9.62 14.30 8.64
C ALA A 253 -10.23 15.47 7.86
N SER A 254 -10.70 15.29 6.63
CA SER A 254 -11.36 16.35 5.86
C SER A 254 -12.65 16.88 6.51
N GLY A 255 -13.28 16.05 7.35
CA GLY A 255 -14.56 16.36 7.99
C GLY A 255 -15.76 16.35 7.05
N GLY A 256 -15.55 16.20 5.73
CA GLY A 256 -16.61 16.24 4.72
C GLY A 256 -17.05 14.87 4.18
N ALA A 257 -16.37 13.79 4.56
CA ALA A 257 -16.64 12.47 4.00
C ALA A 257 -17.93 11.82 4.54
N SER A 258 -18.81 11.41 3.65
CA SER A 258 -19.97 10.58 3.96
C SER A 258 -19.57 9.12 4.26
N PRO A 259 -20.40 8.33 4.97
CA PRO A 259 -20.17 6.90 5.15
C PRO A 259 -20.03 6.12 3.84
N ALA A 260 -20.76 6.52 2.79
CA ALA A 260 -20.68 5.90 1.47
C ALA A 260 -19.31 6.15 0.81
N GLU A 261 -18.80 7.39 0.87
CA GLU A 261 -17.47 7.73 0.35
C GLU A 261 -16.37 6.99 1.11
N LEU A 262 -16.46 6.85 2.43
CA LEU A 262 -15.52 6.08 3.23
C LEU A 262 -15.50 4.60 2.83
N THR A 263 -16.68 4.01 2.58
CA THR A 263 -16.79 2.63 2.09
C THR A 263 -16.20 2.50 0.68
N CYS A 264 -16.49 3.46 -0.18
CA CYS A 264 -15.95 3.53 -1.54
C CYS A 264 -14.41 3.61 -1.52
N LEU A 265 -13.83 4.49 -0.71
CA LEU A 265 -12.37 4.65 -0.57
C LEU A 265 -11.71 3.38 -0.02
N GLN A 266 -12.36 2.66 0.91
CA GLN A 266 -11.90 1.36 1.38
C GLN A 266 -11.81 0.36 0.21
N GLN A 267 -12.86 0.23 -0.59
CA GLN A 267 -12.91 -0.71 -1.71
C GLN A 267 -11.91 -0.35 -2.82
N ILE A 268 -11.76 0.94 -3.12
CA ILE A 268 -10.74 1.45 -4.06
C ILE A 268 -9.33 1.13 -3.53
N GLY A 269 -9.09 1.41 -2.25
CA GLY A 269 -7.80 1.15 -1.62
C GLY A 269 -7.40 -0.31 -1.66
N ILE A 270 -8.33 -1.22 -1.38
CA ILE A 270 -8.10 -2.67 -1.49
C ILE A 270 -7.80 -3.05 -2.96
N ALA A 271 -8.60 -2.59 -3.91
CA ALA A 271 -8.40 -2.92 -5.31
C ALA A 271 -7.02 -2.43 -5.83
N PHE A 272 -6.69 -1.17 -5.60
CA PHE A 272 -5.39 -0.62 -6.03
C PHE A 272 -4.21 -1.20 -5.27
N GLY A 273 -4.39 -1.52 -3.98
CA GLY A 273 -3.34 -2.11 -3.16
C GLY A 273 -2.98 -3.54 -3.57
N ILE A 274 -3.98 -4.36 -3.91
CA ILE A 274 -3.74 -5.69 -4.48
C ILE A 274 -3.01 -5.57 -5.82
N ALA A 275 -3.50 -4.70 -6.73
CA ALA A 275 -2.84 -4.46 -8.01
C ALA A 275 -1.38 -4.00 -7.84
N TYR A 276 -1.13 -3.12 -6.86
CA TYR A 276 0.21 -2.64 -6.52
C TYR A 276 1.12 -3.78 -6.07
N GLN A 277 0.66 -4.65 -5.15
CA GLN A 277 1.44 -5.78 -4.65
C GLN A 277 1.76 -6.79 -5.75
N LEU A 278 0.75 -7.15 -6.57
CA LEU A 278 0.98 -8.05 -7.70
C LEU A 278 1.97 -7.49 -8.73
N ALA A 279 1.95 -6.17 -8.97
CA ALA A 279 2.92 -5.50 -9.82
C ALA A 279 4.33 -5.47 -9.19
N ASP A 280 4.43 -5.35 -7.87
CA ASP A 280 5.70 -5.42 -7.15
C ASP A 280 6.28 -6.83 -7.18
N ASP A 281 5.46 -7.86 -7.00
CA ASP A 281 5.83 -9.28 -7.16
C ASP A 281 6.29 -9.60 -8.59
N GLU A 282 5.63 -9.04 -9.61
CA GLU A 282 6.05 -9.12 -11.02
C GLU A 282 7.46 -8.55 -11.20
N LEU A 283 7.72 -7.36 -10.63
CA LEU A 283 9.04 -6.74 -10.66
C LEU A 283 10.08 -7.53 -9.86
N GLY A 284 9.71 -8.12 -8.74
CA GLY A 284 10.57 -8.99 -7.93
C GLY A 284 11.07 -10.20 -8.71
N LEU A 285 10.20 -10.81 -9.52
CA LEU A 285 10.54 -12.02 -10.27
C LEU A 285 11.14 -11.71 -11.66
N PHE A 286 10.62 -10.73 -12.41
CA PHE A 286 10.98 -10.45 -13.81
C PHE A 286 11.73 -9.13 -14.01
N GLY A 287 11.84 -8.29 -12.99
CA GLY A 287 12.55 -7.02 -13.05
C GLY A 287 14.07 -7.19 -13.06
N THR A 288 14.78 -6.05 -13.09
CA THR A 288 16.22 -6.00 -12.96
C THR A 288 16.61 -5.44 -11.59
N ALA A 289 17.77 -5.79 -11.06
CA ALA A 289 18.28 -5.26 -9.81
C ALA A 289 18.34 -3.71 -9.81
N ALA A 290 18.57 -3.09 -10.98
CA ALA A 290 18.55 -1.64 -11.13
C ALA A 290 17.14 -1.03 -10.96
N ALA A 291 16.08 -1.77 -11.32
CA ALA A 291 14.71 -1.29 -11.20
C ALA A 291 14.12 -1.53 -9.81
N THR A 292 14.50 -2.64 -9.15
CA THR A 292 13.96 -3.06 -7.85
C THR A 292 14.74 -2.54 -6.66
N GLY A 293 16.02 -2.23 -6.84
CA GLY A 293 16.95 -1.89 -5.74
C GLY A 293 17.31 -3.08 -4.84
N LYS A 294 16.82 -4.29 -5.16
CA LYS A 294 17.11 -5.57 -4.50
C LYS A 294 17.62 -6.60 -5.51
N SER A 295 18.25 -7.66 -5.04
CA SER A 295 18.60 -8.80 -5.89
C SER A 295 17.32 -9.52 -6.32
N VAL A 296 17.20 -9.82 -7.61
CA VAL A 296 16.11 -10.66 -8.15
C VAL A 296 16.13 -12.10 -7.59
N LEU A 297 17.22 -12.49 -6.92
CA LEU A 297 17.33 -13.77 -6.21
C LEU A 297 16.60 -13.75 -4.86
N SER A 298 16.27 -12.57 -4.32
CA SER A 298 15.76 -12.43 -2.95
C SER A 298 14.45 -13.19 -2.76
N ASP A 299 13.44 -12.90 -3.56
CA ASP A 299 12.09 -13.49 -3.43
C ASP A 299 12.10 -15.02 -3.61
N VAL A 300 12.94 -15.53 -4.53
CA VAL A 300 13.07 -16.98 -4.75
C VAL A 300 13.80 -17.64 -3.59
N ARG A 301 14.88 -17.03 -3.06
CA ARG A 301 15.65 -17.55 -1.92
C ARG A 301 14.87 -17.50 -0.61
N GLN A 302 14.05 -16.47 -0.41
CA GLN A 302 13.10 -16.37 0.71
C GLN A 302 11.94 -17.37 0.56
N GLY A 303 11.73 -17.90 -0.63
CA GLY A 303 10.66 -18.86 -0.90
C GLY A 303 9.27 -18.23 -0.98
N LYS A 304 9.18 -16.94 -1.36
CA LYS A 304 7.90 -16.21 -1.43
C LYS A 304 6.88 -16.92 -2.32
N ARG A 305 5.71 -17.19 -1.78
CA ARG A 305 4.59 -17.84 -2.46
C ARG A 305 3.70 -16.80 -3.13
N THR A 306 4.25 -16.09 -4.14
CA THR A 306 3.51 -15.08 -4.92
C THR A 306 2.38 -15.71 -5.74
N GLU A 307 1.44 -14.90 -6.22
CA GLU A 307 0.36 -15.37 -7.09
C GLU A 307 0.89 -15.97 -8.41
N HIS A 308 2.03 -15.46 -8.90
CA HIS A 308 2.75 -16.04 -10.04
C HIS A 308 3.15 -17.50 -9.77
N VAL A 309 3.77 -17.74 -8.64
CA VAL A 309 4.21 -19.07 -8.21
C VAL A 309 3.03 -20.00 -7.98
N ARG A 310 1.98 -19.55 -7.29
CA ARG A 310 0.78 -20.35 -7.01
C ARG A 310 0.08 -20.80 -8.27
N LEU A 311 -0.12 -19.87 -9.23
CA LEU A 311 -0.77 -20.19 -10.50
C LEU A 311 0.12 -21.10 -11.38
N ALA A 312 1.43 -20.83 -11.41
CA ALA A 312 2.36 -21.68 -12.15
C ALA A 312 2.36 -23.10 -11.60
N TYR A 313 2.45 -23.26 -10.27
CA TYR A 313 2.43 -24.57 -9.62
C TYR A 313 1.13 -25.35 -9.90
N GLY A 314 -0.03 -24.67 -9.86
CA GLY A 314 -1.32 -25.30 -10.16
C GLY A 314 -1.46 -25.81 -11.60
N ARG A 315 -0.75 -25.20 -12.56
CA ARG A 315 -0.79 -25.52 -14.00
C ARG A 315 0.37 -26.39 -14.47
N ALA A 316 1.45 -26.45 -13.71
CA ALA A 316 2.69 -27.15 -14.04
C ALA A 316 2.54 -28.67 -14.05
N GLY A 317 3.32 -29.34 -14.90
CA GLY A 317 3.50 -30.79 -14.85
C GLY A 317 4.38 -31.23 -13.67
N ALA A 318 4.46 -32.55 -13.42
CA ALA A 318 5.18 -33.11 -12.27
C ALA A 318 6.67 -32.67 -12.22
N ALA A 319 7.35 -32.69 -13.36
CA ALA A 319 8.76 -32.27 -13.42
C ALA A 319 8.95 -30.78 -13.08
N GLU A 320 8.09 -29.91 -13.57
CA GLU A 320 8.14 -28.48 -13.29
C GLU A 320 7.80 -28.16 -11.83
N ARG A 321 6.83 -28.87 -11.24
CA ARG A 321 6.53 -28.76 -9.80
C ARG A 321 7.73 -29.13 -8.94
N SER A 322 8.43 -30.21 -9.28
CA SER A 322 9.66 -30.61 -8.57
C SER A 322 10.75 -29.54 -8.65
N VAL A 323 10.87 -28.83 -9.78
CA VAL A 323 11.81 -27.70 -9.90
C VAL A 323 11.38 -26.55 -8.98
N LEU A 324 10.10 -26.16 -8.99
CA LEU A 324 9.59 -25.10 -8.10
C LEU A 324 9.80 -25.43 -6.62
N GLU A 325 9.49 -26.66 -6.22
CA GLU A 325 9.66 -27.12 -4.84
C GLU A 325 11.14 -27.16 -4.39
N ALA A 326 12.05 -27.51 -5.28
CA ALA A 326 13.48 -27.57 -4.97
C ALA A 326 14.13 -26.19 -4.94
N THR A 327 13.61 -25.23 -5.69
CA THR A 327 14.24 -23.91 -5.87
C THR A 327 13.71 -22.87 -4.89
N LEU A 328 12.40 -22.87 -4.62
CA LEU A 328 11.77 -21.87 -3.75
C LEU A 328 12.16 -22.10 -2.29
N GLY A 329 12.86 -21.12 -1.69
CA GLY A 329 13.38 -21.19 -0.33
C GLY A 329 14.81 -21.78 -0.25
N ALA A 330 15.41 -22.10 -1.40
CA ALA A 330 16.79 -22.57 -1.43
C ALA A 330 17.77 -21.38 -1.29
N VAL A 331 18.40 -21.25 -0.12
CA VAL A 331 19.39 -20.18 0.17
C VAL A 331 20.50 -20.11 -0.88
N ALA A 332 20.89 -21.25 -1.45
CA ALA A 332 21.93 -21.36 -2.48
C ALA A 332 21.41 -21.24 -3.91
N ALA A 333 20.13 -20.87 -4.12
CA ALA A 333 19.57 -20.72 -5.46
C ALA A 333 20.44 -19.76 -6.30
N SER A 334 20.79 -20.22 -7.51
CA SER A 334 21.59 -19.48 -8.49
C SER A 334 20.69 -18.65 -9.43
N GLU A 335 21.31 -17.81 -10.27
CA GLU A 335 20.56 -17.11 -11.34
C GLU A 335 19.89 -18.10 -12.31
N ALA A 336 20.55 -19.21 -12.64
CA ALA A 336 19.98 -20.25 -13.50
C ALA A 336 18.74 -20.90 -12.87
N ASP A 337 18.70 -21.06 -11.56
CA ASP A 337 17.52 -21.58 -10.85
C ASP A 337 16.37 -20.59 -10.89
N VAL A 338 16.64 -19.29 -10.74
CA VAL A 338 15.63 -18.22 -10.90
C VAL A 338 15.10 -18.17 -12.31
N ASP A 339 15.97 -18.30 -13.33
CA ASP A 339 15.56 -18.34 -14.74
C ASP A 339 14.66 -19.57 -15.01
N ALA A 340 14.97 -20.73 -14.40
CA ALA A 340 14.09 -21.90 -14.50
C ALA A 340 12.68 -21.64 -13.90
N VAL A 341 12.59 -20.92 -12.77
CA VAL A 341 11.30 -20.51 -12.18
C VAL A 341 10.56 -19.55 -13.13
N ARG A 342 11.24 -18.54 -13.68
CA ARG A 342 10.68 -17.58 -14.65
C ARG A 342 10.12 -18.29 -15.89
N ASP A 343 10.86 -19.24 -16.44
CA ASP A 343 10.45 -20.01 -17.59
C ASP A 343 9.20 -20.85 -17.32
N ILE A 344 9.09 -21.45 -16.12
CA ILE A 344 7.91 -22.19 -15.72
C ILE A 344 6.71 -21.22 -15.58
N VAL A 345 6.88 -20.08 -14.91
CA VAL A 345 5.83 -19.07 -14.75
C VAL A 345 5.33 -18.56 -16.12
N ALA A 346 6.24 -18.30 -17.05
CA ALA A 346 5.89 -17.87 -18.41
C ALA A 346 5.17 -18.98 -19.19
N ARG A 347 5.74 -20.18 -19.28
CA ARG A 347 5.19 -21.30 -20.08
C ARG A 347 3.82 -21.77 -19.57
N THR A 348 3.55 -21.68 -18.29
CA THR A 348 2.25 -22.03 -17.70
C THR A 348 1.17 -20.96 -17.93
N GLY A 349 1.52 -19.80 -18.51
CA GLY A 349 0.62 -18.66 -18.67
C GLY A 349 0.22 -18.03 -17.32
N ALA A 350 1.01 -18.25 -16.26
CA ALA A 350 0.74 -17.67 -14.95
C ALA A 350 1.01 -16.16 -14.96
N ARG A 351 2.06 -15.71 -15.65
CA ARG A 351 2.40 -14.30 -15.80
C ARG A 351 1.26 -13.50 -16.43
N GLU A 352 0.71 -13.97 -17.53
CA GLU A 352 -0.42 -13.32 -18.21
C GLU A 352 -1.70 -13.37 -17.38
N ALA A 353 -1.88 -14.40 -16.56
CA ALA A 353 -3.03 -14.48 -15.65
C ALA A 353 -2.93 -13.43 -14.54
N VAL A 354 -1.75 -13.24 -13.93
CA VAL A 354 -1.54 -12.19 -12.93
C VAL A 354 -1.69 -10.81 -13.57
N SER A 355 -1.15 -10.58 -14.76
CA SER A 355 -1.34 -9.31 -15.50
C SER A 355 -2.84 -8.99 -15.69
N ARG A 356 -3.67 -9.98 -16.06
CA ARG A 356 -5.13 -9.78 -16.15
C ARG A 356 -5.75 -9.46 -14.79
N THR A 357 -5.32 -10.11 -13.71
CA THR A 357 -5.80 -9.83 -12.36
C THR A 357 -5.46 -8.40 -11.94
N ILE A 358 -4.25 -7.90 -12.24
CA ILE A 358 -3.86 -6.51 -12.03
C ILE A 358 -4.83 -5.58 -12.77
N ASP A 359 -5.08 -5.85 -14.07
CA ASP A 359 -5.98 -5.05 -14.89
C ASP A 359 -7.42 -5.02 -14.37
N GLU A 360 -7.93 -6.14 -13.90
CA GLU A 360 -9.27 -6.26 -13.31
C GLU A 360 -9.39 -5.42 -12.02
N HIS A 361 -8.39 -5.49 -11.14
CA HIS A 361 -8.36 -4.70 -9.92
C HIS A 361 -8.25 -3.20 -10.20
N VAL A 362 -7.38 -2.80 -11.12
CA VAL A 362 -7.26 -1.39 -11.57
C VAL A 362 -8.58 -0.89 -12.14
N ALA A 363 -9.18 -1.64 -13.07
CA ALA A 363 -10.45 -1.27 -13.68
C ALA A 363 -11.60 -1.20 -12.65
N ARG A 364 -11.61 -2.13 -11.68
CA ARG A 364 -12.60 -2.11 -10.57
C ARG A 364 -12.45 -0.83 -9.75
N GLY A 365 -11.24 -0.48 -9.33
CA GLY A 365 -11.00 0.71 -8.53
C GLY A 365 -11.36 2.00 -9.26
N ILE A 366 -11.07 2.09 -10.57
CA ILE A 366 -11.45 3.24 -11.41
C ILE A 366 -12.99 3.38 -11.46
N ARG A 367 -13.71 2.30 -11.75
CA ARG A 367 -15.19 2.34 -11.78
C ARG A 367 -15.79 2.77 -10.44
N LEU A 368 -15.23 2.29 -9.33
CA LEU A 368 -15.66 2.69 -7.99
C LEU A 368 -15.42 4.18 -7.75
N ALA A 369 -14.25 4.70 -8.15
CA ALA A 369 -13.91 6.11 -7.99
C ALA A 369 -14.85 7.01 -8.80
N GLU A 370 -15.09 6.67 -10.07
CA GLU A 370 -15.98 7.42 -10.97
C GLU A 370 -17.44 7.42 -10.49
N ALA A 371 -17.91 6.33 -9.88
CA ALA A 371 -19.28 6.20 -9.40
C ALA A 371 -19.52 6.80 -8.01
N GLY A 372 -18.51 6.81 -7.12
CA GLY A 372 -18.73 7.08 -5.69
C GLY A 372 -17.98 8.28 -5.11
N LEU A 373 -17.16 8.99 -5.90
CA LEU A 373 -16.33 10.08 -5.39
C LEU A 373 -16.52 11.37 -6.19
N PRO A 374 -16.24 12.55 -5.58
CA PRO A 374 -16.17 13.81 -6.32
C PRO A 374 -15.21 13.73 -7.50
N ALA A 375 -15.58 14.30 -8.65
CA ALA A 375 -14.86 14.17 -9.93
C ALA A 375 -13.35 14.46 -9.83
N ARG A 376 -12.95 15.47 -9.04
CA ARG A 376 -11.53 15.82 -8.83
C ARG A 376 -10.74 14.70 -8.14
N LEU A 377 -11.32 14.03 -7.13
CA LEU A 377 -10.67 12.92 -6.43
C LEU A 377 -10.68 11.66 -7.28
N ALA A 378 -11.81 11.37 -7.95
CA ALA A 378 -11.92 10.26 -8.88
C ALA A 378 -10.88 10.36 -10.01
N GLY A 379 -10.72 11.54 -10.61
CA GLY A 379 -9.70 11.78 -11.64
C GLY A 379 -8.27 11.57 -11.14
N TYR A 380 -7.91 12.10 -9.98
CA TYR A 380 -6.60 11.87 -9.37
C TYR A 380 -6.32 10.37 -9.15
N LEU A 381 -7.26 9.65 -8.57
CA LEU A 381 -7.11 8.20 -8.30
C LEU A 381 -7.06 7.38 -9.58
N THR A 382 -7.77 7.79 -10.63
CA THR A 382 -7.72 7.17 -11.95
C THR A 382 -6.34 7.33 -12.59
N ASP A 383 -5.74 8.53 -12.52
CA ASP A 383 -4.40 8.80 -13.04
C ASP A 383 -3.32 8.03 -12.25
N LEU A 384 -3.46 7.97 -10.93
CA LEU A 384 -2.60 7.13 -10.07
C LEU A 384 -2.69 5.66 -10.48
N ALA A 385 -3.90 5.13 -10.65
CA ALA A 385 -4.11 3.73 -11.04
C ALA A 385 -3.50 3.39 -12.40
N ARG A 386 -3.58 4.30 -13.38
CA ARG A 386 -2.93 4.13 -14.69
C ARG A 386 -1.40 4.05 -14.56
N SER A 387 -0.81 4.79 -13.62
CA SER A 387 0.63 4.74 -13.37
C SER A 387 1.10 3.40 -12.77
N LEU A 388 0.22 2.65 -12.12
CA LEU A 388 0.55 1.30 -11.62
C LEU A 388 0.77 0.30 -12.76
N ARG A 389 0.02 0.42 -13.86
CA ARG A 389 0.20 -0.40 -15.07
C ARG A 389 1.55 -0.15 -15.76
N GLY A 390 2.04 1.09 -15.77
CA GLY A 390 3.32 1.44 -16.39
C GLY A 390 4.55 0.93 -15.61
N ARG A 391 4.38 0.28 -14.47
CA ARG A 391 5.48 -0.32 -13.71
C ARG A 391 5.87 -1.72 -14.22
N THR A 392 4.95 -2.40 -14.89
CA THR A 392 5.14 -3.77 -15.39
C THR A 392 5.58 -3.84 -16.85
N SER A 393 5.72 -2.69 -17.54
CA SER A 393 6.11 -2.57 -18.96
C SER A 393 7.51 -2.04 -19.15
#